data_7020f55faf3682c68964642eab90edf0
#
_entry.id   7020f55faf3682c68964642eab90edf0
#
_cell.length_a   1.000
_cell.length_b   1.000
_cell.length_c   1.000
_cell.angle_alpha   90.00
_cell.angle_beta   90.00
_cell.angle_gamma   90.00
#
_symmetry.space_group_name_H-M   'P 1'
#
loop_
_entity.id
_entity.type
_entity.pdbx_description
1 polymer ?
#
loop_
_entity_poly.entity_id
_entity_poly.type
_entity_poly.pdbx_seq_one_letter_code
_entity_poly.pdbx_strand_id
1 'polypeptide(L)'
;MRAAVVVVAALALGACRRGELAGPPRRTEALVLGGKTVSPEALEHGRAIYAHYCRACHGDQGDGKGLAAAGLVPPPRDLRLGMYKFGGVAAGELPTDADFVRIIRGGLHGTAMQAWDVPYAEVVDLIQYVKAFSPRWQKEKAGEPIAETPDPWAGKEAEGVARGKSVYHGLAQCAVACHPAYQTRAEIFADTKALTQMRVSEFRPDLYDAVAKDSDYGFKIIPPDFTFNVVRAGETPADLYRTIAAGIGGTAMPTWKNVLPESDLWAMAHYVRSLIVLRGTPAATQLRKSLLEQPYWVPPAVDAGTD
;
A
#
# COMPACT_ATOMS: atom_id res chain seq x y z
N MET A 1 8.01 39.28 -75.02
CA MET A 1 8.16 37.85 -74.62
C MET A 1 8.36 37.81 -73.13
N ARG A 2 7.34 37.42 -72.36
CA ARG A 2 7.40 37.27 -70.93
C ARG A 2 7.48 35.77 -70.58
N ALA A 3 8.60 35.31 -70.02
CA ALA A 3 8.80 33.94 -69.63
C ALA A 3 8.10 33.74 -68.26
N ALA A 4 7.15 32.82 -68.17
CA ALA A 4 6.49 32.39 -66.95
C ALA A 4 7.37 31.34 -66.26
N VAL A 5 7.84 31.65 -65.05
CA VAL A 5 8.52 30.69 -64.20
C VAL A 5 7.45 29.91 -63.41
N VAL A 6 7.34 28.61 -63.72
CA VAL A 6 6.49 27.69 -62.95
C VAL A 6 7.32 27.16 -61.80
N VAL A 7 6.96 27.60 -60.56
CA VAL A 7 7.50 27.04 -59.35
C VAL A 7 6.69 25.81 -58.97
N VAL A 8 7.28 24.64 -59.13
CA VAL A 8 6.71 23.35 -58.65
C VAL A 8 7.05 23.24 -57.15
N ALA A 9 6.06 23.52 -56.32
CA ALA A 9 6.17 23.25 -54.89
C ALA A 9 6.03 21.72 -54.64
N ALA A 10 7.14 21.04 -54.38
CA ALA A 10 7.13 19.66 -53.92
C ALA A 10 6.63 19.63 -52.48
N LEU A 11 5.38 19.28 -52.27
CA LEU A 11 4.83 18.92 -50.97
C LEU A 11 5.51 17.63 -50.50
N ALA A 12 6.51 17.77 -49.63
CA ALA A 12 7.06 16.67 -48.88
C ALA A 12 5.97 16.19 -47.89
N LEU A 13 5.18 15.20 -48.30
CA LEU A 13 4.39 14.41 -47.37
C LEU A 13 5.34 13.71 -46.42
N GLY A 14 5.61 14.37 -45.28
CA GLY A 14 6.24 13.76 -44.14
C GLY A 14 5.41 12.55 -43.74
N ALA A 15 5.80 11.36 -44.21
CA ALA A 15 5.27 10.12 -43.70
C ALA A 15 5.47 10.14 -42.18
N CYS A 16 4.38 10.34 -41.43
CA CYS A 16 4.36 9.95 -40.02
C CYS A 16 4.77 8.48 -40.02
N ARG A 17 6.05 8.21 -39.81
CA ARG A 17 6.47 6.88 -39.39
C ARG A 17 5.69 6.65 -38.08
N ARG A 18 4.60 5.90 -38.17
CA ARG A 18 4.09 5.16 -37.03
C ARG A 18 5.25 4.27 -36.63
N GLY A 19 6.11 4.78 -35.68
CA GLY A 19 6.96 3.90 -34.95
C GLY A 19 5.97 2.87 -34.39
N GLU A 20 6.07 1.62 -34.79
CA GLU A 20 5.42 0.53 -34.08
C GLU A 20 5.78 0.76 -32.63
N LEU A 21 4.78 1.12 -31.83
CA LEU A 21 4.97 1.20 -30.38
C LEU A 21 5.44 -0.19 -29.99
N ALA A 22 6.74 -0.30 -29.71
CA ALA A 22 7.33 -1.56 -29.32
C ALA A 22 6.50 -2.05 -28.15
N GLY A 23 5.74 -3.12 -28.35
CA GLY A 23 4.89 -3.68 -27.32
C GLY A 23 5.72 -4.22 -26.16
N PRO A 24 5.07 -4.75 -25.10
CA PRO A 24 5.78 -5.36 -24.00
C PRO A 24 6.76 -6.43 -24.50
N PRO A 25 7.98 -6.57 -23.88
CA PRO A 25 9.04 -7.43 -24.40
C PRO A 25 8.63 -8.90 -24.44
N ARG A 26 8.94 -9.56 -25.54
CA ARG A 26 8.75 -11.01 -25.66
C ARG A 26 9.80 -11.77 -24.87
N ARG A 27 9.42 -12.89 -24.30
CA ARG A 27 10.30 -13.85 -23.60
C ARG A 27 10.24 -15.15 -24.36
N THR A 28 11.28 -15.46 -25.13
CA THR A 28 11.36 -16.62 -26.01
C THR A 28 11.96 -17.85 -25.35
N GLU A 29 12.46 -17.70 -24.12
CA GLU A 29 13.07 -18.77 -23.35
C GLU A 29 12.33 -18.94 -22.02
N ALA A 30 12.40 -20.16 -21.48
CA ALA A 30 11.87 -20.44 -20.15
C ALA A 30 12.64 -19.63 -19.08
N LEU A 31 11.94 -19.10 -18.10
CA LEU A 31 12.53 -18.37 -16.99
C LEU A 31 12.27 -19.08 -15.68
N VAL A 32 13.23 -19.03 -14.77
CA VAL A 32 13.01 -19.43 -13.38
C VAL A 32 12.60 -18.20 -12.58
N LEU A 33 11.35 -18.16 -12.12
CA LEU A 33 10.78 -17.03 -11.41
C LEU A 33 10.25 -17.48 -10.04
N GLY A 34 10.83 -16.97 -8.98
CA GLY A 34 10.45 -17.37 -7.61
C GLY A 34 10.71 -18.87 -7.35
N GLY A 35 11.69 -19.46 -8.03
CA GLY A 35 12.02 -20.88 -7.93
C GLY A 35 11.15 -21.82 -8.77
N LYS A 36 10.23 -21.30 -9.60
CA LYS A 36 9.40 -22.07 -10.53
C LYS A 36 9.83 -21.82 -11.96
N THR A 37 9.99 -22.89 -12.76
CA THR A 37 10.23 -22.76 -14.21
C THR A 37 8.92 -22.40 -14.91
N VAL A 38 8.95 -21.31 -15.66
CA VAL A 38 7.82 -20.78 -16.45
C VAL A 38 8.16 -20.93 -17.92
N SER A 39 7.25 -21.55 -18.70
CA SER A 39 7.49 -21.80 -20.10
C SER A 39 7.36 -20.51 -20.96
N PRO A 40 7.99 -20.48 -22.15
CA PRO A 40 7.83 -19.36 -23.08
C PRO A 40 6.37 -19.13 -23.50
N GLU A 41 5.56 -20.18 -23.60
CA GLU A 41 4.15 -20.11 -23.97
C GLU A 41 3.34 -19.39 -22.89
N ALA A 42 3.55 -19.74 -21.60
CA ALA A 42 2.91 -19.07 -20.47
C ALA A 42 3.34 -17.60 -20.39
N LEU A 43 4.62 -17.31 -20.64
CA LEU A 43 5.13 -15.94 -20.66
C LEU A 43 4.54 -15.12 -21.84
N GLU A 44 4.39 -15.70 -23.02
CA GLU A 44 3.78 -15.02 -24.17
C GLU A 44 2.28 -14.79 -23.96
N HIS A 45 1.56 -15.78 -23.38
CA HIS A 45 0.15 -15.60 -23.00
C HIS A 45 0.01 -14.49 -21.96
N GLY A 46 0.80 -14.51 -20.89
CA GLY A 46 0.83 -13.44 -19.88
C GLY A 46 1.18 -12.06 -20.47
N ARG A 47 2.08 -12.01 -21.47
CA ARG A 47 2.42 -10.80 -22.21
C ARG A 47 1.22 -10.22 -22.96
N ALA A 48 0.43 -11.07 -23.62
CA ALA A 48 -0.77 -10.65 -24.35
C ALA A 48 -1.81 -10.04 -23.39
N ILE A 49 -2.02 -10.67 -22.24
CA ILE A 49 -2.93 -10.19 -21.20
C ILE A 49 -2.41 -8.86 -20.63
N TYR A 50 -1.11 -8.76 -20.31
CA TYR A 50 -0.48 -7.54 -19.84
C TYR A 50 -0.64 -6.40 -20.87
N ALA A 51 -0.43 -6.67 -22.13
CA ALA A 51 -0.57 -5.69 -23.21
C ALA A 51 -2.01 -5.15 -23.30
N HIS A 52 -2.98 -5.98 -22.99
CA HIS A 52 -4.41 -5.61 -23.06
C HIS A 52 -4.84 -4.79 -21.83
N TYR A 53 -4.51 -5.24 -20.63
CA TYR A 53 -5.07 -4.66 -19.39
C TYR A 53 -4.12 -3.71 -18.65
N CYS A 54 -2.80 -3.88 -18.76
CA CYS A 54 -1.86 -3.30 -17.78
C CYS A 54 -0.92 -2.24 -18.37
N ARG A 55 -0.50 -2.44 -19.66
CA ARG A 55 0.54 -1.61 -20.30
C ARG A 55 0.22 -0.12 -20.34
N ALA A 56 -1.06 0.23 -20.46
CA ALA A 56 -1.48 1.63 -20.58
C ALA A 56 -1.00 2.47 -19.38
N CYS A 57 -1.00 1.88 -18.20
CA CYS A 57 -0.53 2.53 -16.97
C CYS A 57 0.90 2.10 -16.60
N HIS A 58 1.19 0.78 -16.65
CA HIS A 58 2.47 0.24 -16.18
C HIS A 58 3.61 0.30 -17.20
N GLY A 59 3.32 0.72 -18.46
CA GLY A 59 4.32 0.85 -19.53
C GLY A 59 4.70 -0.48 -20.17
N ASP A 60 5.28 -0.41 -21.37
CA ASP A 60 5.73 -1.60 -22.09
C ASP A 60 6.86 -2.34 -21.36
N GLN A 61 7.69 -1.61 -20.62
CA GLN A 61 8.82 -2.15 -19.86
C GLN A 61 8.49 -2.39 -18.39
N GLY A 62 7.23 -2.24 -17.97
CA GLY A 62 6.84 -2.35 -16.58
C GLY A 62 7.36 -1.23 -15.68
N ASP A 63 7.75 -0.09 -16.26
CA ASP A 63 8.42 1.02 -15.59
C ASP A 63 7.47 2.04 -14.93
N GLY A 64 6.17 1.78 -15.00
CA GLY A 64 5.14 2.68 -14.47
C GLY A 64 4.91 3.94 -15.33
N LYS A 65 5.48 3.99 -16.55
CA LYS A 65 5.43 5.16 -17.46
C LYS A 65 4.60 4.90 -18.70
N GLY A 66 3.50 4.18 -18.56
CA GLY A 66 2.56 3.98 -19.64
C GLY A 66 1.89 5.29 -20.07
N LEU A 67 1.28 5.28 -21.28
CA LEU A 67 0.65 6.49 -21.84
C LEU A 67 -0.44 7.09 -20.93
N ALA A 68 -1.14 6.26 -20.16
CA ALA A 68 -2.16 6.69 -19.22
C ALA A 68 -1.61 6.99 -17.81
N ALA A 69 -0.29 6.91 -17.59
CA ALA A 69 0.31 7.14 -16.27
C ALA A 69 0.43 8.63 -15.92
N ALA A 70 0.45 9.51 -16.94
CA ALA A 70 0.65 10.93 -16.74
C ALA A 70 -0.45 11.53 -15.84
N GLY A 71 -0.03 12.20 -14.77
CA GLY A 71 -0.94 12.85 -13.82
C GLY A 71 -1.61 11.91 -12.81
N LEU A 72 -1.37 10.61 -12.85
CA LEU A 72 -1.91 9.70 -11.84
C LEU A 72 -1.20 9.88 -10.49
N VAL A 73 -2.00 10.04 -9.43
CA VAL A 73 -1.52 10.14 -8.04
C VAL A 73 -2.27 9.12 -7.18
N PRO A 74 -1.57 8.12 -6.63
CA PRO A 74 -0.15 7.81 -6.81
C PRO A 74 0.17 7.33 -8.23
N PRO A 75 1.44 7.45 -8.66
CA PRO A 75 1.87 6.92 -9.94
C PRO A 75 1.80 5.39 -9.99
N PRO A 76 1.61 4.80 -11.18
CA PRO A 76 1.67 3.35 -11.34
C PRO A 76 3.01 2.79 -10.86
N ARG A 77 2.97 1.56 -10.36
CA ARG A 77 4.14 0.87 -9.83
C ARG A 77 5.17 0.59 -10.94
N ASP A 78 6.44 0.91 -10.68
CA ASP A 78 7.57 0.35 -11.43
C ASP A 78 7.76 -1.11 -11.00
N LEU A 79 7.34 -2.03 -11.88
CA LEU A 79 7.36 -3.47 -11.62
C LEU A 79 8.79 -4.05 -11.67
N ARG A 80 9.73 -3.33 -12.30
CA ARG A 80 11.13 -3.75 -12.43
C ARG A 80 11.87 -3.78 -11.10
N LEU A 81 11.43 -2.95 -10.16
CA LEU A 81 12.04 -2.87 -8.84
C LEU A 81 11.75 -4.10 -7.98
N GLY A 82 10.69 -4.87 -8.28
CA GLY A 82 10.27 -5.98 -7.43
C GLY A 82 9.85 -5.53 -6.02
N MET A 83 9.42 -4.29 -5.87
CA MET A 83 8.94 -3.74 -4.62
C MET A 83 7.42 -3.54 -4.69
N TYR A 84 6.73 -4.17 -3.77
CA TYR A 84 5.27 -4.16 -3.72
C TYR A 84 4.79 -3.71 -2.34
N LYS A 85 3.81 -2.79 -2.29
CA LYS A 85 3.31 -2.23 -1.04
C LYS A 85 2.49 -3.23 -0.22
N PHE A 86 1.60 -3.97 -0.87
CA PHE A 86 0.51 -4.68 -0.22
C PHE A 86 0.61 -6.20 -0.45
N GLY A 87 1.61 -6.83 0.16
CA GLY A 87 1.73 -8.28 0.24
C GLY A 87 1.13 -8.84 1.53
N GLY A 88 0.88 -10.14 1.55
CA GLY A 88 0.61 -10.91 2.77
C GLY A 88 1.87 -11.58 3.29
N VAL A 89 3.03 -10.97 3.08
CA VAL A 89 4.37 -11.37 3.50
C VAL A 89 5.02 -10.23 4.26
N ALA A 90 6.14 -10.43 4.92
CA ALA A 90 6.82 -9.36 5.63
C ALA A 90 7.23 -8.21 4.69
N ALA A 91 7.20 -6.98 5.20
CA ALA A 91 7.48 -5.79 4.43
C ALA A 91 8.86 -5.85 3.75
N GLY A 92 8.89 -5.66 2.43
CA GLY A 92 10.12 -5.74 1.62
C GLY A 92 10.36 -7.10 0.97
N GLU A 93 9.72 -8.17 1.40
CA GLU A 93 9.75 -9.46 0.72
C GLU A 93 8.91 -9.45 -0.57
N LEU A 94 9.18 -10.42 -1.45
CA LEU A 94 8.41 -10.62 -2.66
C LEU A 94 7.03 -11.22 -2.31
N PRO A 95 5.92 -10.69 -2.86
CA PRO A 95 4.58 -11.17 -2.55
C PRO A 95 4.32 -12.57 -3.13
N THR A 96 3.33 -13.26 -2.60
CA THR A 96 2.84 -14.52 -3.17
C THR A 96 2.01 -14.31 -4.43
N ASP A 97 1.78 -15.38 -5.20
CA ASP A 97 0.86 -15.32 -6.34
C ASP A 97 -0.57 -14.94 -5.90
N ALA A 98 -0.99 -15.39 -4.71
CA ALA A 98 -2.27 -15.03 -4.13
C ALA A 98 -2.41 -13.51 -3.85
N ASP A 99 -1.32 -12.86 -3.45
CA ASP A 99 -1.30 -11.39 -3.27
C ASP A 99 -1.49 -10.66 -4.58
N PHE A 100 -0.85 -11.10 -5.64
CA PHE A 100 -1.06 -10.54 -6.98
C PHE A 100 -2.51 -10.73 -7.43
N VAL A 101 -3.06 -11.94 -7.28
CA VAL A 101 -4.47 -12.21 -7.62
C VAL A 101 -5.39 -11.26 -6.86
N ARG A 102 -5.19 -11.10 -5.56
CA ARG A 102 -5.97 -10.21 -4.71
C ARG A 102 -5.91 -8.75 -5.19
N ILE A 103 -4.72 -8.24 -5.48
CA ILE A 103 -4.55 -6.85 -5.93
C ILE A 103 -5.06 -6.64 -7.36
N ILE A 104 -4.83 -7.55 -8.27
CA ILE A 104 -5.29 -7.42 -9.67
C ILE A 104 -6.82 -7.46 -9.71
N ARG A 105 -7.44 -8.43 -9.04
CA ARG A 105 -8.90 -8.61 -9.08
C ARG A 105 -9.66 -7.73 -8.10
N GLY A 106 -9.05 -7.30 -7.00
CA GLY A 106 -9.68 -6.40 -6.02
C GLY A 106 -9.38 -4.92 -6.28
N GLY A 107 -8.33 -4.61 -7.03
CA GLY A 107 -7.84 -3.25 -7.22
C GLY A 107 -7.19 -2.67 -5.96
N LEU A 108 -6.87 -1.39 -6.03
CA LEU A 108 -6.39 -0.59 -4.90
C LEU A 108 -7.32 0.62 -4.74
N HIS A 109 -8.11 0.60 -3.69
CA HIS A 109 -9.15 1.58 -3.44
C HIS A 109 -8.61 3.02 -3.41
N GLY A 110 -9.34 3.96 -4.02
CA GLY A 110 -8.91 5.35 -4.09
C GLY A 110 -7.68 5.60 -4.98
N THR A 111 -7.38 4.69 -5.89
CA THR A 111 -6.31 4.83 -6.90
C THR A 111 -6.81 4.49 -8.31
N ALA A 112 -5.98 4.75 -9.33
CA ALA A 112 -6.27 4.36 -10.69
C ALA A 112 -6.11 2.84 -10.95
N MET A 113 -5.54 2.07 -10.02
CA MET A 113 -5.47 0.61 -10.10
C MET A 113 -6.84 0.03 -9.73
N GLN A 114 -7.72 -0.03 -10.71
CA GLN A 114 -9.08 -0.58 -10.57
C GLN A 114 -9.06 -2.11 -10.42
N ALA A 115 -10.17 -2.67 -9.97
CA ALA A 115 -10.43 -4.09 -10.01
C ALA A 115 -10.57 -4.55 -11.48
N TRP A 116 -9.84 -5.61 -11.86
CA TRP A 116 -9.88 -6.15 -13.20
C TRP A 116 -10.53 -7.53 -13.19
N ASP A 117 -11.57 -7.69 -13.98
CA ASP A 117 -12.23 -8.99 -14.17
C ASP A 117 -11.47 -9.84 -15.21
N VAL A 118 -10.24 -10.18 -14.87
CA VAL A 118 -9.42 -11.11 -15.66
C VAL A 118 -9.75 -12.53 -15.21
N PRO A 119 -10.05 -13.46 -16.13
CA PRO A 119 -10.29 -14.86 -15.78
C PRO A 119 -9.14 -15.45 -14.96
N TYR A 120 -9.44 -16.26 -13.95
CA TYR A 120 -8.42 -16.75 -13.03
C TYR A 120 -7.28 -17.50 -13.74
N ALA A 121 -7.59 -18.31 -14.76
CA ALA A 121 -6.58 -19.02 -15.54
C ALA A 121 -5.60 -18.05 -16.25
N GLU A 122 -6.09 -16.90 -16.68
CA GLU A 122 -5.28 -15.86 -17.34
C GLU A 122 -4.45 -15.07 -16.33
N VAL A 123 -4.98 -14.83 -15.12
CA VAL A 123 -4.24 -14.12 -14.06
C VAL A 123 -2.96 -14.87 -13.68
N VAL A 124 -2.96 -16.19 -13.71
CA VAL A 124 -1.77 -16.99 -13.38
C VAL A 124 -0.61 -16.68 -14.34
N ASP A 125 -0.86 -16.69 -15.64
CA ASP A 125 0.17 -16.40 -16.65
C ASP A 125 0.56 -14.93 -16.65
N LEU A 126 -0.42 -14.02 -16.47
CA LEU A 126 -0.17 -12.59 -16.27
C LEU A 126 0.81 -12.33 -15.13
N ILE A 127 0.63 -12.98 -13.98
CA ILE A 127 1.51 -12.85 -12.82
C ILE A 127 2.94 -13.28 -13.17
N GLN A 128 3.12 -14.40 -13.88
CA GLN A 128 4.46 -14.84 -14.26
C GLN A 128 5.13 -13.83 -15.20
N TYR A 129 4.36 -13.25 -16.12
CA TYR A 129 4.89 -12.20 -16.98
C TYR A 129 5.27 -10.93 -16.20
N VAL A 130 4.44 -10.50 -15.24
CA VAL A 130 4.74 -9.36 -14.34
C VAL A 130 6.00 -9.62 -13.54
N LYS A 131 6.20 -10.81 -13.02
CA LYS A 131 7.43 -11.21 -12.31
C LYS A 131 8.67 -11.09 -13.21
N ALA A 132 8.54 -11.40 -14.49
CA ALA A 132 9.67 -11.36 -15.43
C ALA A 132 10.21 -9.94 -15.70
N PHE A 133 9.56 -8.87 -15.24
CA PHE A 133 10.12 -7.53 -15.28
C PHE A 133 11.24 -7.31 -14.26
N SER A 134 11.20 -7.97 -13.11
CA SER A 134 12.17 -7.75 -12.04
C SER A 134 13.19 -8.89 -11.90
N PRO A 135 14.49 -8.56 -11.88
CA PRO A 135 15.55 -9.55 -11.66
C PRO A 135 15.50 -10.17 -10.25
N ARG A 136 14.77 -9.59 -9.30
CA ARG A 136 14.60 -10.16 -7.97
C ARG A 136 13.94 -11.55 -8.05
N TRP A 137 12.93 -11.72 -8.91
CA TRP A 137 12.23 -12.99 -9.07
C TRP A 137 13.11 -14.13 -9.61
N GLN A 138 14.20 -13.80 -10.29
CA GLN A 138 15.18 -14.82 -10.74
C GLN A 138 16.11 -15.27 -9.63
N LYS A 139 16.23 -14.50 -8.55
CA LYS A 139 17.17 -14.71 -7.45
C LYS A 139 16.50 -15.06 -6.14
N GLU A 140 15.29 -14.61 -5.94
CA GLU A 140 14.54 -14.71 -4.70
C GLU A 140 13.23 -15.47 -4.91
N LYS A 141 12.73 -16.08 -3.85
CA LYS A 141 11.37 -16.64 -3.79
C LYS A 141 10.43 -15.65 -3.13
N ALA A 142 9.13 -15.91 -3.23
CA ALA A 142 8.15 -15.19 -2.41
C ALA A 142 8.47 -15.41 -0.93
N GLY A 143 8.18 -14.38 -0.12
CA GLY A 143 8.24 -14.48 1.33
C GLY A 143 7.23 -15.49 1.88
N GLU A 144 7.40 -15.85 3.15
CA GLU A 144 6.47 -16.73 3.82
C GLU A 144 5.12 -16.02 4.05
N PRO A 145 4.01 -16.62 3.63
CA PRO A 145 2.69 -16.05 3.85
C PRO A 145 2.39 -15.85 5.34
N ILE A 146 1.99 -14.67 5.70
CA ILE A 146 1.46 -14.39 7.05
C ILE A 146 0.07 -15.00 7.12
N ALA A 147 -0.03 -16.07 7.92
CA ALA A 147 -1.30 -16.75 8.14
C ALA A 147 -2.30 -15.80 8.81
N GLU A 148 -3.50 -15.76 8.28
CA GLU A 148 -4.65 -15.15 8.93
C GLU A 148 -5.17 -16.14 9.99
N THR A 149 -4.95 -15.80 11.25
CA THR A 149 -5.43 -16.61 12.38
C THR A 149 -6.92 -16.36 12.63
N PRO A 150 -7.64 -17.26 13.31
CA PRO A 150 -9.00 -16.98 13.75
C PRO A 150 -9.06 -15.67 14.55
N ASP A 151 -10.05 -14.85 14.27
CA ASP A 151 -10.26 -13.59 14.97
C ASP A 151 -10.75 -13.84 16.41
N PRO A 152 -9.95 -13.53 17.45
CA PRO A 152 -10.32 -13.79 18.83
C PRO A 152 -11.39 -12.83 19.38
N TRP A 153 -11.69 -11.76 18.61
CA TRP A 153 -12.68 -10.75 18.98
C TRP A 153 -14.01 -10.93 18.24
N ALA A 154 -14.15 -11.97 17.41
CA ALA A 154 -15.42 -12.26 16.75
C ALA A 154 -16.55 -12.46 17.78
N GLY A 155 -17.62 -11.67 17.66
CA GLY A 155 -18.71 -11.60 18.64
C GLY A 155 -18.40 -10.78 19.89
N LYS A 156 -17.21 -10.15 19.97
CA LYS A 156 -16.73 -9.28 21.06
C LYS A 156 -16.07 -8.02 20.49
N GLU A 157 -16.58 -7.52 19.37
CA GLU A 157 -15.95 -6.45 18.58
C GLU A 157 -15.71 -5.18 19.43
N ALA A 158 -16.63 -4.87 20.35
CA ALA A 158 -16.47 -3.71 21.23
C ALA A 158 -15.25 -3.82 22.16
N GLU A 159 -14.98 -5.02 22.68
CA GLU A 159 -13.79 -5.29 23.51
C GLU A 159 -12.53 -5.23 22.64
N GLY A 160 -12.59 -5.79 21.42
CA GLY A 160 -11.52 -5.70 20.43
C GLY A 160 -11.18 -4.25 20.07
N VAL A 161 -12.18 -3.42 19.83
CA VAL A 161 -12.01 -1.98 19.57
C VAL A 161 -11.35 -1.28 20.75
N ALA A 162 -11.82 -1.52 21.98
CA ALA A 162 -11.23 -0.92 23.20
C ALA A 162 -9.75 -1.32 23.37
N ARG A 163 -9.43 -2.62 23.22
CA ARG A 163 -8.06 -3.12 23.29
C ARG A 163 -7.21 -2.53 22.16
N GLY A 164 -7.71 -2.52 20.93
CA GLY A 164 -7.01 -1.98 19.76
C GLY A 164 -6.70 -0.50 19.88
N LYS A 165 -7.61 0.27 20.49
CA LYS A 165 -7.42 1.69 20.79
C LYS A 165 -6.19 1.90 21.69
N SER A 166 -6.08 1.13 22.78
CA SER A 166 -4.94 1.21 23.70
C SER A 166 -3.64 0.69 23.06
N VAL A 167 -3.72 -0.40 22.27
CA VAL A 167 -2.54 -0.94 21.55
C VAL A 167 -2.02 0.07 20.52
N TYR A 168 -2.89 0.66 19.72
CA TYR A 168 -2.53 1.64 18.68
C TYR A 168 -1.79 2.85 19.26
N HIS A 169 -2.26 3.39 20.38
CA HIS A 169 -1.69 4.60 20.96
C HIS A 169 -0.58 4.32 21.97
N GLY A 170 -0.75 3.32 22.83
CA GLY A 170 0.14 3.05 23.95
C GLY A 170 1.25 2.06 23.65
N LEU A 171 0.93 0.88 23.08
CA LEU A 171 1.90 -0.20 22.88
C LEU A 171 2.63 -0.10 21.53
N ALA A 172 1.91 -0.10 20.43
CA ALA A 172 2.46 -0.01 19.08
C ALA A 172 2.85 1.42 18.69
N GLN A 173 2.34 2.40 19.41
CA GLN A 173 2.67 3.83 19.25
C GLN A 173 2.54 4.35 17.82
N CYS A 174 1.54 3.89 17.09
CA CYS A 174 1.33 4.24 15.68
C CYS A 174 1.19 5.76 15.46
N ALA A 175 0.62 6.47 16.45
CA ALA A 175 0.43 7.91 16.42
C ALA A 175 1.70 8.72 16.76
N VAL A 176 2.70 8.10 17.41
CA VAL A 176 3.89 8.84 17.89
C VAL A 176 4.72 9.37 16.72
N ALA A 177 4.85 8.59 15.65
CA ALA A 177 5.76 8.94 14.56
C ALA A 177 5.08 9.15 13.20
N CYS A 178 3.90 8.60 12.95
CA CYS A 178 3.39 8.46 11.60
C CYS A 178 1.91 8.82 11.43
N HIS A 179 1.02 8.09 12.10
CA HIS A 179 -0.43 8.26 11.95
C HIS A 179 -0.97 9.37 12.86
N PRO A 180 -2.18 9.91 12.57
CA PRO A 180 -2.88 10.77 13.52
C PRO A 180 -3.22 10.01 14.81
N ALA A 181 -3.24 10.71 15.93
CA ALA A 181 -3.85 10.22 17.16
C ALA A 181 -5.38 10.43 17.12
N TYR A 182 -6.10 9.54 17.83
CA TYR A 182 -7.56 9.59 17.98
C TYR A 182 -7.95 9.49 19.45
N GLN A 183 -7.02 9.82 20.34
CA GLN A 183 -7.17 9.93 21.80
C GLN A 183 -6.59 11.25 22.27
N THR A 184 -7.01 11.68 23.46
CA THR A 184 -6.38 12.82 24.16
C THR A 184 -4.96 12.47 24.60
N ARG A 185 -4.11 13.47 24.82
CA ARG A 185 -2.75 13.27 25.33
C ARG A 185 -2.74 12.55 26.68
N ALA A 186 -3.71 12.85 27.55
CA ALA A 186 -3.86 12.19 28.85
C ALA A 186 -4.17 10.69 28.70
N GLU A 187 -5.09 10.31 27.80
CA GLU A 187 -5.40 8.90 27.55
C GLU A 187 -4.19 8.16 26.95
N ILE A 188 -3.48 8.75 26.00
CA ILE A 188 -2.28 8.15 25.39
C ILE A 188 -1.20 7.95 26.45
N PHE A 189 -0.99 8.91 27.32
CA PHE A 189 -0.07 8.79 28.44
C PHE A 189 -0.44 7.62 29.37
N ALA A 190 -1.73 7.51 29.74
CA ALA A 190 -2.22 6.45 30.59
C ALA A 190 -2.05 5.07 29.96
N ASP A 191 -2.44 4.92 28.66
CA ASP A 191 -2.29 3.66 27.92
C ASP A 191 -0.81 3.27 27.77
N THR A 192 0.07 4.21 27.42
CA THR A 192 1.51 3.95 27.29
C THR A 192 2.10 3.49 28.63
N LYS A 193 1.80 4.18 29.73
CA LYS A 193 2.28 3.80 31.05
C LYS A 193 1.77 2.42 31.46
N ALA A 194 0.49 2.13 31.23
CA ALA A 194 -0.12 0.87 31.61
C ALA A 194 0.44 -0.33 30.83
N LEU A 195 0.73 -0.15 29.53
CA LEU A 195 1.12 -1.26 28.64
C LEU A 195 2.64 -1.45 28.54
N THR A 196 3.44 -0.40 28.74
CA THR A 196 4.89 -0.45 28.51
C THR A 196 5.72 -0.09 29.74
N GLN A 197 5.11 0.40 30.80
CA GLN A 197 5.77 1.02 31.97
C GLN A 197 6.58 2.29 31.59
N MET A 198 6.57 2.71 30.32
CA MET A 198 7.24 3.93 29.89
C MET A 198 6.41 5.16 30.23
N ARG A 199 7.09 6.29 30.41
CA ARG A 199 6.44 7.59 30.58
C ARG A 199 6.68 8.46 29.34
N VAL A 200 5.61 9.00 28.81
CA VAL A 200 5.70 10.01 27.76
C VAL A 200 5.97 11.35 28.43
N SER A 201 7.09 11.98 28.09
CA SER A 201 7.44 13.32 28.59
C SER A 201 6.91 14.42 27.69
N GLU A 202 6.79 14.16 26.39
CA GLU A 202 6.39 15.12 25.39
C GLU A 202 5.67 14.42 24.24
N PHE A 203 4.73 15.12 23.64
CA PHE A 203 4.09 14.72 22.38
C PHE A 203 4.52 15.63 21.24
N ARG A 204 4.65 15.10 20.02
CA ARG A 204 4.90 15.91 18.85
C ARG A 204 3.79 16.98 18.69
N PRO A 205 4.12 18.18 18.19
CA PRO A 205 3.14 19.28 18.07
C PRO A 205 1.95 18.92 17.17
N ASP A 206 2.21 18.21 16.08
CA ASP A 206 1.26 17.77 15.05
C ASP A 206 0.69 16.36 15.33
N LEU A 207 0.49 15.98 16.60
CA LEU A 207 0.04 14.66 17.05
C LEU A 207 -1.22 14.17 16.33
N TYR A 208 -2.12 15.06 15.98
CA TYR A 208 -3.40 14.77 15.33
C TYR A 208 -3.37 14.84 13.80
N ASP A 209 -2.19 14.99 13.23
CA ASP A 209 -1.97 14.97 11.78
C ASP A 209 -1.11 13.78 11.35
N ALA A 210 -1.30 13.35 10.11
CA ALA A 210 -0.45 12.35 9.51
C ALA A 210 0.89 12.96 9.09
N VAL A 211 2.00 12.27 9.36
CA VAL A 211 3.35 12.72 9.05
C VAL A 211 3.87 12.08 7.78
N ALA A 212 4.25 12.91 6.80
CA ALA A 212 4.87 12.43 5.58
C ALA A 212 6.23 11.76 5.86
N LYS A 213 6.43 10.58 5.30
CA LYS A 213 7.66 9.78 5.42
C LYS A 213 8.28 9.56 4.05
N ASP A 214 9.60 9.45 4.01
CA ASP A 214 10.30 9.02 2.81
C ASP A 214 9.95 7.56 2.49
N SER A 215 10.03 7.20 1.23
CA SER A 215 9.77 5.85 0.76
C SER A 215 10.84 5.43 -0.25
N ASP A 216 11.06 4.12 -0.39
CA ASP A 216 11.97 3.54 -1.37
C ASP A 216 11.51 3.77 -2.83
N TYR A 217 10.34 4.39 -3.00
CA TYR A 217 9.78 4.74 -4.31
C TYR A 217 10.25 6.10 -4.83
N GLY A 218 11.12 6.80 -4.10
CA GLY A 218 11.67 8.10 -4.49
C GLY A 218 10.72 9.29 -4.26
N PHE A 219 9.63 9.10 -3.53
CA PHE A 219 8.71 10.18 -3.16
C PHE A 219 8.17 9.97 -1.74
N LYS A 220 7.79 11.08 -1.11
CA LYS A 220 7.16 11.04 0.23
C LYS A 220 5.77 10.42 0.16
N ILE A 221 5.44 9.65 1.18
CA ILE A 221 4.11 9.07 1.39
C ILE A 221 3.53 9.58 2.71
N ILE A 222 2.22 9.64 2.75
CA ILE A 222 1.48 10.06 3.95
C ILE A 222 0.64 8.87 4.40
N PRO A 223 0.75 8.44 5.69
CA PRO A 223 -0.13 7.45 6.25
C PRO A 223 -1.59 7.95 6.21
N PRO A 224 -2.58 7.07 6.08
CA PRO A 224 -3.96 7.52 6.08
C PRO A 224 -4.38 8.08 7.45
N ASP A 225 -5.17 9.15 7.42
CA ASP A 225 -6.13 9.45 8.48
C ASP A 225 -7.36 8.55 8.23
N PHE A 226 -7.60 7.60 9.13
CA PHE A 226 -8.63 6.59 8.96
C PHE A 226 -10.05 7.16 9.00
N THR A 227 -10.23 8.35 9.57
CA THR A 227 -11.53 9.04 9.58
C THR A 227 -11.79 9.85 8.31
N PHE A 228 -10.80 9.94 7.41
CA PHE A 228 -10.87 10.75 6.20
C PHE A 228 -10.46 9.99 4.93
N ASN A 229 -9.33 9.28 4.96
CA ASN A 229 -8.77 8.64 3.77
C ASN A 229 -9.29 7.21 3.56
N VAL A 230 -9.41 6.80 2.31
CA VAL A 230 -9.67 5.41 1.94
C VAL A 230 -8.43 4.56 2.18
N VAL A 231 -8.59 3.37 2.76
CA VAL A 231 -7.52 2.38 2.93
C VAL A 231 -7.44 1.50 1.68
N ARG A 232 -6.29 1.53 1.03
CA ARG A 232 -6.14 1.05 -0.35
C ARG A 232 -6.25 -0.46 -0.54
N ALA A 233 -5.75 -1.25 0.42
CA ALA A 233 -5.66 -2.71 0.30
C ALA A 233 -6.86 -3.46 0.88
N GLY A 234 -7.93 -2.75 1.20
CA GLY A 234 -9.14 -3.28 1.80
C GLY A 234 -9.39 -2.75 3.21
N GLU A 235 -10.64 -2.80 3.65
CA GLU A 235 -11.12 -2.17 4.88
C GLU A 235 -11.85 -3.15 5.80
N THR A 236 -11.94 -4.43 5.44
CA THR A 236 -12.46 -5.45 6.36
C THR A 236 -11.47 -5.70 7.50
N PRO A 237 -11.90 -6.20 8.66
CA PRO A 237 -10.99 -6.56 9.74
C PRO A 237 -9.85 -7.48 9.27
N ALA A 238 -10.14 -8.46 8.40
CA ALA A 238 -9.14 -9.36 7.83
C ALA A 238 -8.12 -8.64 6.93
N ASP A 239 -8.55 -7.71 6.08
CA ASP A 239 -7.65 -6.90 5.24
C ASP A 239 -6.75 -6.00 6.09
N LEU A 240 -7.31 -5.41 7.13
CA LEU A 240 -6.59 -4.56 8.06
C LEU A 240 -5.59 -5.38 8.90
N TYR A 241 -6.02 -6.54 9.42
CA TYR A 241 -5.12 -7.47 10.11
C TYR A 241 -3.93 -7.83 9.22
N ARG A 242 -4.18 -8.27 7.98
CA ARG A 242 -3.12 -8.61 7.01
C ARG A 242 -2.17 -7.44 6.78
N THR A 243 -2.71 -6.25 6.53
CA THR A 243 -1.89 -5.05 6.26
C THR A 243 -1.07 -4.64 7.49
N ILE A 244 -1.63 -4.69 8.69
CA ILE A 244 -0.91 -4.38 9.92
C ILE A 244 0.16 -5.45 10.19
N ALA A 245 -0.20 -6.72 10.13
CA ALA A 245 0.72 -7.83 10.39
C ALA A 245 1.91 -7.84 9.43
N ALA A 246 1.66 -7.63 8.13
CA ALA A 246 2.67 -7.62 7.08
C ALA A 246 3.51 -6.34 7.05
N GLY A 247 2.94 -5.21 7.45
CA GLY A 247 3.50 -3.90 7.14
C GLY A 247 3.28 -3.52 5.68
N ILE A 248 3.94 -2.47 5.22
CA ILE A 248 3.78 -1.96 3.84
C ILE A 248 5.15 -1.82 3.19
N GLY A 249 5.43 -2.68 2.22
CA GLY A 249 6.72 -2.73 1.54
C GLY A 249 7.17 -1.40 0.94
N GLY A 250 8.45 -1.09 1.06
CA GLY A 250 9.06 0.17 0.58
C GLY A 250 8.60 1.41 1.33
N THR A 251 8.08 1.26 2.54
CA THR A 251 7.60 2.37 3.38
C THR A 251 8.09 2.23 4.82
N ALA A 252 7.88 3.26 5.63
CA ALA A 252 8.24 3.24 7.04
C ALA A 252 7.28 2.41 7.92
N MET A 253 6.22 1.80 7.37
CA MET A 253 5.33 0.93 8.15
C MET A 253 5.92 -0.48 8.26
N PRO A 254 6.42 -0.88 9.45
CA PRO A 254 7.11 -2.15 9.61
C PRO A 254 6.15 -3.34 9.67
N THR A 255 6.70 -4.55 9.57
CA THR A 255 6.01 -5.80 9.88
C THR A 255 5.78 -5.88 11.39
N TRP A 256 4.54 -6.13 11.79
CA TRP A 256 4.16 -6.31 13.21
C TRP A 256 3.95 -7.77 13.60
N LYS A 257 3.86 -8.68 12.64
CA LYS A 257 3.85 -10.14 12.90
C LYS A 257 5.09 -10.53 13.69
N ASN A 258 4.91 -11.30 14.73
CA ASN A 258 5.94 -11.72 15.69
C ASN A 258 6.53 -10.57 16.59
N VAL A 259 6.05 -9.34 16.44
CA VAL A 259 6.38 -8.21 17.33
C VAL A 259 5.28 -8.02 18.37
N LEU A 260 4.02 -8.14 17.92
CA LEU A 260 2.85 -8.07 18.79
C LEU A 260 2.10 -9.41 18.81
N PRO A 261 1.39 -9.71 19.90
CA PRO A 261 0.46 -10.84 19.95
C PRO A 261 -0.58 -10.75 18.84
N GLU A 262 -0.98 -11.88 18.27
CA GLU A 262 -1.99 -11.93 17.21
C GLU A 262 -3.33 -11.32 17.63
N SER A 263 -3.71 -11.51 18.91
CA SER A 263 -4.89 -10.87 19.48
C SER A 263 -4.82 -9.34 19.43
N ASP A 264 -3.64 -8.76 19.60
CA ASP A 264 -3.45 -7.31 19.54
C ASP A 264 -3.45 -6.79 18.08
N LEU A 265 -2.93 -7.58 17.13
CA LEU A 265 -3.03 -7.27 15.70
C LEU A 265 -4.49 -7.24 15.25
N TRP A 266 -5.30 -8.23 15.66
CA TRP A 266 -6.74 -8.25 15.39
C TRP A 266 -7.48 -7.11 16.10
N ALA A 267 -7.14 -6.82 17.35
CA ALA A 267 -7.70 -5.69 18.09
C ALA A 267 -7.45 -4.36 17.37
N MET A 268 -6.23 -4.13 16.87
CA MET A 268 -5.91 -2.95 16.06
C MET A 268 -6.71 -2.93 14.76
N ALA A 269 -6.93 -4.06 14.11
CA ALA A 269 -7.76 -4.13 12.91
C ALA A 269 -9.21 -3.71 13.19
N HIS A 270 -9.81 -4.19 14.28
CA HIS A 270 -11.14 -3.75 14.74
C HIS A 270 -11.17 -2.26 15.08
N TYR A 271 -10.15 -1.77 15.77
CA TYR A 271 -10.06 -0.35 16.11
C TYR A 271 -9.96 0.53 14.86
N VAL A 272 -9.04 0.22 13.94
CA VAL A 272 -8.92 0.95 12.69
C VAL A 272 -10.22 0.88 11.88
N ARG A 273 -10.88 -0.29 11.85
CA ARG A 273 -12.19 -0.42 11.20
C ARG A 273 -13.23 0.51 11.83
N SER A 274 -13.25 0.64 13.15
CA SER A 274 -14.18 1.55 13.84
C SER A 274 -13.97 3.02 13.47
N LEU A 275 -12.72 3.43 13.24
CA LEU A 275 -12.39 4.79 12.74
C LEU A 275 -12.85 4.98 11.28
N ILE A 276 -12.64 3.96 10.43
CA ILE A 276 -13.06 3.99 9.02
C ILE A 276 -14.58 4.16 8.90
N VAL A 277 -15.36 3.55 9.79
CA VAL A 277 -16.83 3.69 9.82
C VAL A 277 -17.25 5.14 10.08
N LEU A 278 -16.43 5.92 10.77
CA LEU A 278 -16.72 7.34 11.00
C LEU A 278 -16.46 8.23 9.76
N ARG A 279 -15.75 7.73 8.76
CA ARG A 279 -15.34 8.53 7.59
C ARG A 279 -16.52 9.24 6.93
N GLY A 280 -16.38 10.58 6.78
CA GLY A 280 -17.39 11.42 6.17
C GLY A 280 -18.62 11.68 7.04
N THR A 281 -18.63 11.26 8.30
CA THR A 281 -19.73 11.52 9.23
C THR A 281 -19.47 12.75 10.12
N PRO A 282 -20.53 13.35 10.68
CA PRO A 282 -20.37 14.40 11.69
C PRO A 282 -19.57 13.96 12.93
N ALA A 283 -19.61 12.66 13.27
CA ALA A 283 -18.87 12.10 14.40
C ALA A 283 -17.35 12.17 14.19
N ALA A 284 -16.84 11.97 12.97
CA ALA A 284 -15.42 12.17 12.65
C ALA A 284 -15.00 13.63 12.88
N THR A 285 -15.81 14.58 12.41
CA THR A 285 -15.55 16.01 12.60
C THR A 285 -15.56 16.38 14.09
N GLN A 286 -16.54 15.88 14.83
CA GLN A 286 -16.64 16.14 16.27
C GLN A 286 -15.46 15.55 17.05
N LEU A 287 -15.05 14.31 16.72
CA LEU A 287 -13.86 13.68 17.31
C LEU A 287 -12.62 14.56 17.09
N ARG A 288 -12.35 14.93 15.82
CA ARG A 288 -11.19 15.78 15.52
C ARG A 288 -11.24 17.11 16.25
N LYS A 289 -12.41 17.76 16.29
CA LYS A 289 -12.59 19.03 16.98
C LYS A 289 -12.28 18.91 18.47
N SER A 290 -12.84 17.91 19.15
CA SER A 290 -12.60 17.68 20.59
C SER A 290 -11.13 17.43 20.91
N LEU A 291 -10.40 16.74 20.04
CA LEU A 291 -8.97 16.47 20.20
C LEU A 291 -8.11 17.72 20.00
N LEU A 292 -8.50 18.61 19.11
CA LEU A 292 -7.77 19.87 18.86
C LEU A 292 -8.06 20.94 19.95
N GLU A 293 -9.26 20.94 20.52
CA GLU A 293 -9.71 21.91 21.53
C GLU A 293 -9.39 21.48 22.98
N GLN A 294 -8.68 20.31 23.17
CA GLN A 294 -8.32 19.86 24.50
C GLN A 294 -7.38 20.85 25.21
N PRO A 295 -7.45 20.95 26.56
CA PRO A 295 -6.52 21.76 27.33
C PRO A 295 -5.05 21.39 27.07
N TYR A 296 -4.15 22.35 27.30
CA TYR A 296 -2.73 22.08 27.27
C TYR A 296 -2.39 20.95 28.26
N TRP A 297 -1.72 19.91 27.75
CA TRP A 297 -1.36 18.74 28.54
C TRP A 297 0.04 18.93 29.15
N VAL A 298 0.13 18.68 30.44
CA VAL A 298 1.39 18.64 31.18
C VAL A 298 1.59 17.22 31.71
N PRO A 299 2.76 16.60 31.54
CA PRO A 299 3.00 15.29 32.10
C PRO A 299 2.87 15.35 33.63
N PRO A 300 2.22 14.35 34.27
CA PRO A 300 2.17 14.29 35.73
C PRO A 300 3.56 14.32 36.35
N ALA A 301 3.71 15.01 37.47
CA ALA A 301 4.96 15.03 38.20
C ALA A 301 5.47 13.60 38.50
N VAL A 302 6.78 13.42 38.54
CA VAL A 302 7.38 12.15 39.02
C VAL A 302 7.19 12.14 40.50
N ASP A 303 6.43 11.19 41.03
CA ASP A 303 6.40 10.95 42.48
C ASP A 303 7.82 10.60 42.91
N ALA A 304 8.43 11.46 43.69
CA ALA A 304 9.75 11.23 44.29
C ALA A 304 9.62 10.18 45.40
N GLY A 305 9.51 8.91 45.03
CA GLY A 305 9.42 7.87 46.05
C GLY A 305 8.89 6.50 45.67
N THR A 306 9.15 5.97 44.46
CA THR A 306 9.00 4.51 44.21
C THR A 306 9.99 4.10 43.11
N ASP A 307 11.26 3.99 43.48
CA ASP A 307 12.25 3.17 42.78
C ASP A 307 12.33 1.80 43.50
#